data_628f5a0e78fed8027a8a3fd61e1f1c02
#
_entry.id   628f5a0e78fed8027a8a3fd61e1f1c02
#
_cell.length_a   1.000
_cell.length_b   1.000
_cell.length_c   1.000
_cell.angle_alpha   90.00
_cell.angle_beta   90.00
_cell.angle_gamma   90.00
#
_symmetry.space_group_name_H-M   'P 1'
#
loop_
_entity.id
_entity.type
_entity.pdbx_description
1 polymer ?
#
loop_
_entity_poly.entity_id
_entity_poly.type
_entity_poly.pdbx_seq_one_letter_code
_entity_poly.pdbx_strand_id
1 'polypeptide(L)'
;SPDGTINIQKIGPVNLNGLTIAEANDYLKKTLNKIYNGLNNANDPTSDIRLTLGSIRTIQINVMGEVVQPGTYSLSSFATVFHALYRAGGVSDIGSLRNVQLVRNGKNIATIDVYQFIMKGNIQDDIRLQEGDVVIVPAYDVLVKIDGKVKRPMRFEMKKDESLSTLISYAGGFEADAYTRSLRVVRQNGQEYEVNTVKDLDYSVYKMRNGDVVTAEAILNRFINKLEIRGAV
;
A
#
# COMPACT_ATOMS: atom_id res chain seq x y z
N SER A 1 18.49 -22.54 -8.51
CA SER A 1 18.02 -22.62 -7.12
C SER A 1 17.42 -21.29 -6.68
N PRO A 2 16.44 -21.26 -5.76
CA PRO A 2 15.90 -20.03 -5.18
C PRO A 2 16.97 -19.16 -4.51
N ASP A 3 18.05 -19.75 -4.05
CA ASP A 3 19.16 -19.10 -3.35
C ASP A 3 20.16 -18.42 -4.29
N GLY A 4 19.82 -18.24 -5.57
CA GLY A 4 20.74 -17.67 -6.57
C GLY A 4 21.93 -18.56 -6.92
N THR A 5 21.89 -19.86 -6.55
CA THR A 5 22.94 -20.82 -6.86
C THR A 5 22.56 -21.67 -8.08
N ILE A 6 23.49 -21.92 -8.97
CA ILE A 6 23.40 -22.92 -10.03
C ILE A 6 24.39 -24.04 -9.74
N ASN A 7 23.97 -25.29 -9.98
CA ASN A 7 24.87 -26.43 -9.84
C ASN A 7 25.41 -26.81 -11.22
N ILE A 8 26.71 -26.71 -11.37
CA ILE A 8 27.38 -27.01 -12.63
C ILE A 8 28.16 -28.32 -12.48
N GLN A 9 27.92 -29.23 -13.41
CA GLN A 9 28.60 -30.51 -13.41
C GLN A 9 30.13 -30.29 -13.45
N LYS A 10 30.88 -30.97 -12.60
CA LYS A 10 32.34 -30.87 -12.38
C LYS A 10 32.84 -29.65 -11.59
N ILE A 11 32.03 -28.63 -11.33
CA ILE A 11 32.40 -27.46 -10.53
C ILE A 11 31.70 -27.45 -9.19
N GLY A 12 30.45 -27.95 -9.15
CA GLY A 12 29.59 -27.87 -7.97
C GLY A 12 28.70 -26.61 -7.99
N PRO A 13 28.22 -26.20 -6.82
CA PRO A 13 27.35 -25.04 -6.68
C PRO A 13 28.11 -23.72 -6.87
N VAL A 14 27.63 -22.90 -7.76
CA VAL A 14 28.14 -21.54 -8.04
C VAL A 14 27.09 -20.53 -7.63
N ASN A 15 27.43 -19.60 -6.75
CA ASN A 15 26.54 -18.56 -6.27
C ASN A 15 26.61 -17.35 -7.22
N LEU A 16 25.45 -16.93 -7.76
CA LEU A 16 25.28 -15.80 -8.66
C LEU A 16 24.41 -14.69 -8.01
N ASN A 17 24.11 -14.80 -6.72
CA ASN A 17 23.25 -13.85 -6.03
C ASN A 17 23.87 -12.45 -6.03
N GLY A 18 23.05 -11.44 -6.34
CA GLY A 18 23.49 -10.04 -6.41
C GLY A 18 24.18 -9.62 -7.72
N LEU A 19 24.41 -10.55 -8.65
CA LEU A 19 24.97 -10.22 -9.97
C LEU A 19 23.86 -9.92 -10.98
N THR A 20 24.13 -8.99 -11.88
CA THR A 20 23.32 -8.83 -13.10
C THR A 20 23.54 -10.02 -14.04
N ILE A 21 22.66 -10.22 -15.03
CA ILE A 21 22.80 -11.31 -16.01
C ILE A 21 24.13 -11.21 -16.79
N ALA A 22 24.56 -9.98 -17.11
CA ALA A 22 25.83 -9.75 -17.79
C ALA A 22 27.01 -10.17 -16.91
N GLU A 23 27.07 -9.68 -15.67
CA GLU A 23 28.12 -10.04 -14.70
C GLU A 23 28.13 -11.53 -14.39
N ALA A 24 26.95 -12.16 -14.27
CA ALA A 24 26.85 -13.59 -14.05
C ALA A 24 27.37 -14.40 -15.26
N ASN A 25 27.09 -13.97 -16.48
CA ASN A 25 27.66 -14.59 -17.69
C ASN A 25 29.18 -14.47 -17.71
N ASP A 26 29.72 -13.28 -17.42
CA ASP A 26 31.17 -13.05 -17.39
C ASP A 26 31.85 -13.86 -16.28
N TYR A 27 31.24 -13.93 -15.13
CA TYR A 27 31.73 -14.74 -14.01
C TYR A 27 31.73 -16.24 -14.36
N LEU A 28 30.68 -16.73 -14.98
CA LEU A 28 30.57 -18.13 -15.43
C LEU A 28 31.60 -18.43 -16.52
N LYS A 29 31.77 -17.54 -17.51
CA LYS A 29 32.82 -17.69 -18.56
C LYS A 29 34.20 -17.82 -17.92
N LYS A 30 34.55 -16.95 -16.99
CA LYS A 30 35.84 -16.99 -16.26
C LYS A 30 36.03 -18.26 -15.45
N THR A 31 34.97 -18.72 -14.79
CA THR A 31 35.02 -19.91 -13.91
C THR A 31 35.14 -21.19 -14.74
N LEU A 32 34.36 -21.29 -15.81
CA LEU A 32 34.33 -22.48 -16.67
C LEU A 32 35.53 -22.58 -17.60
N ASN A 33 36.16 -21.45 -17.92
CA ASN A 33 37.43 -21.44 -18.67
C ASN A 33 38.57 -22.22 -18.03
N LYS A 34 38.53 -22.36 -16.69
CA LYS A 34 39.53 -23.14 -15.97
C LYS A 34 39.43 -24.63 -16.26
N ILE A 35 38.31 -25.10 -16.76
CA ILE A 35 38.02 -26.54 -16.98
C ILE A 35 37.77 -26.85 -18.46
N TYR A 36 37.25 -25.87 -19.22
CA TYR A 36 36.89 -26.03 -20.62
C TYR A 36 37.73 -25.05 -21.49
N ASN A 37 38.82 -25.57 -22.08
CA ASN A 37 39.78 -24.76 -22.85
C ASN A 37 39.23 -24.14 -24.15
N GLY A 38 37.98 -24.49 -24.55
CA GLY A 38 37.37 -23.98 -25.79
C GLY A 38 36.58 -22.66 -25.66
N LEU A 39 36.45 -22.12 -24.44
CA LEU A 39 35.59 -20.96 -24.17
C LEU A 39 36.28 -19.61 -24.44
N ASN A 40 37.61 -19.57 -24.53
CA ASN A 40 38.43 -18.34 -24.67
C ASN A 40 39.22 -18.25 -25.95
N ASN A 41 38.97 -19.09 -26.93
CA ASN A 41 39.69 -18.99 -28.21
C ASN A 41 39.05 -17.84 -29.01
N ALA A 42 39.65 -16.65 -28.94
CA ALA A 42 39.17 -15.45 -29.61
C ALA A 42 39.06 -15.59 -31.15
N ASN A 43 39.78 -16.57 -31.71
CA ASN A 43 39.85 -16.79 -33.17
C ASN A 43 38.91 -17.94 -33.63
N ASP A 44 38.53 -18.83 -32.75
CA ASP A 44 37.59 -19.93 -33.05
C ASP A 44 36.96 -20.47 -31.75
N PRO A 45 35.89 -19.82 -31.23
CA PRO A 45 35.22 -20.29 -30.03
C PRO A 45 34.43 -21.56 -30.37
N THR A 46 34.93 -22.72 -29.94
CA THR A 46 34.25 -24.01 -30.11
C THR A 46 33.08 -24.21 -29.12
N SER A 47 32.95 -23.33 -28.13
CA SER A 47 31.89 -23.39 -27.14
C SER A 47 31.50 -22.00 -26.64
N ASP A 48 30.23 -21.73 -26.47
CA ASP A 48 29.68 -20.51 -25.83
C ASP A 48 28.83 -20.86 -24.63
N ILE A 49 28.85 -19.99 -23.64
CA ILE A 49 28.01 -20.09 -22.44
C ILE A 49 27.08 -18.90 -22.43
N ARG A 50 25.80 -19.18 -22.35
CA ARG A 50 24.76 -18.18 -22.19
C ARG A 50 23.89 -18.51 -21.00
N LEU A 51 23.97 -17.67 -19.97
CA LEU A 51 22.99 -17.68 -18.88
C LEU A 51 21.77 -16.88 -19.31
N THR A 52 20.63 -17.51 -19.28
CA THR A 52 19.32 -16.88 -19.50
C THR A 52 18.44 -17.08 -18.29
N LEU A 53 17.56 -16.11 -18.02
CA LEU A 53 16.51 -16.33 -17.02
C LEU A 53 15.56 -17.41 -17.54
N GLY A 54 15.36 -18.46 -16.72
CA GLY A 54 14.35 -19.46 -16.96
C GLY A 54 12.94 -18.93 -16.72
N SER A 55 11.95 -19.82 -16.67
CA SER A 55 10.59 -19.48 -16.30
C SER A 55 10.54 -18.94 -14.87
N ILE A 56 9.78 -17.84 -14.67
CA ILE A 56 9.53 -17.30 -13.34
C ILE A 56 8.74 -18.35 -12.55
N ARG A 57 9.27 -18.72 -11.38
CA ARG A 57 8.59 -19.65 -10.48
C ARG A 57 7.30 -19.03 -9.97
N THR A 58 6.26 -19.82 -9.89
CA THR A 58 5.05 -19.49 -9.16
C THR A 58 5.14 -19.94 -7.70
N ILE A 59 4.51 -19.19 -6.82
CA ILE A 59 4.34 -19.49 -5.41
C ILE A 59 2.84 -19.58 -5.09
N GLN A 60 2.47 -20.39 -4.12
CA GLN A 60 1.13 -20.45 -3.58
C GLN A 60 1.08 -19.71 -2.25
N ILE A 61 0.11 -18.82 -2.12
CA ILE A 61 -0.14 -18.04 -0.90
C ILE A 61 -1.63 -18.07 -0.57
N ASN A 62 -1.98 -17.81 0.67
CA ASN A 62 -3.36 -17.68 1.12
C ASN A 62 -3.69 -16.22 1.42
N VAL A 63 -4.86 -15.76 0.99
CA VAL A 63 -5.43 -14.47 1.37
C VAL A 63 -6.72 -14.73 2.13
N MET A 64 -6.79 -14.25 3.36
CA MET A 64 -7.86 -14.56 4.31
C MET A 64 -8.39 -13.29 4.99
N GLY A 65 -9.54 -13.44 5.64
CA GLY A 65 -10.21 -12.37 6.37
C GLY A 65 -11.08 -11.52 5.47
N GLU A 66 -11.12 -10.23 5.74
CA GLU A 66 -12.04 -9.26 5.15
C GLU A 66 -11.55 -8.76 3.78
N VAL A 67 -11.49 -9.67 2.81
CA VAL A 67 -11.20 -9.41 1.40
C VAL A 67 -12.39 -9.80 0.53
N VAL A 68 -12.46 -9.27 -0.69
CA VAL A 68 -13.59 -9.54 -1.61
C VAL A 68 -13.64 -11.02 -1.99
N GLN A 69 -12.48 -11.65 -2.23
CA GLN A 69 -12.39 -13.08 -2.57
C GLN A 69 -11.28 -13.74 -1.73
N PRO A 70 -11.60 -14.28 -0.55
CA PRO A 70 -10.65 -15.06 0.22
C PRO A 70 -10.34 -16.39 -0.48
N GLY A 71 -9.09 -16.86 -0.40
CA GLY A 71 -8.68 -18.11 -1.00
C GLY A 71 -7.18 -18.28 -1.17
N THR A 72 -6.80 -19.36 -1.85
CA THR A 72 -5.42 -19.68 -2.21
C THR A 72 -5.13 -19.17 -3.61
N TYR A 73 -4.03 -18.44 -3.77
CA TYR A 73 -3.63 -17.81 -5.02
C TYR A 73 -2.27 -18.28 -5.47
N SER A 74 -2.16 -18.57 -6.76
CA SER A 74 -0.90 -18.84 -7.43
C SER A 74 -0.38 -17.54 -8.04
N LEU A 75 0.75 -17.06 -7.54
CA LEU A 75 1.35 -15.79 -7.93
C LEU A 75 2.80 -15.99 -8.39
N SER A 76 3.35 -15.01 -9.09
CA SER A 76 4.78 -14.97 -9.38
C SER A 76 5.60 -14.90 -8.09
N SER A 77 6.77 -15.52 -8.06
CA SER A 77 7.73 -15.40 -6.94
C SER A 77 8.24 -13.96 -6.71
N PHE A 78 7.95 -13.03 -7.61
CA PHE A 78 8.21 -11.59 -7.43
C PHE A 78 7.01 -10.82 -6.87
N ALA A 79 5.88 -11.50 -6.65
CA ALA A 79 4.68 -10.84 -6.13
C ALA A 79 4.88 -10.35 -4.69
N THR A 80 4.20 -9.27 -4.38
CA THR A 80 4.19 -8.61 -3.08
C THR A 80 2.81 -8.72 -2.44
N VAL A 81 2.68 -8.24 -1.21
CA VAL A 81 1.40 -8.21 -0.49
C VAL A 81 0.33 -7.44 -1.27
N PHE A 82 0.68 -6.31 -1.91
CA PHE A 82 -0.28 -5.55 -2.72
C PHE A 82 -0.76 -6.32 -3.94
N HIS A 83 0.12 -7.10 -4.59
CA HIS A 83 -0.30 -7.98 -5.68
C HIS A 83 -1.30 -9.04 -5.23
N ALA A 84 -1.10 -9.60 -4.02
CA ALA A 84 -2.03 -10.56 -3.44
C ALA A 84 -3.40 -9.94 -3.12
N LEU A 85 -3.42 -8.77 -2.49
CA LEU A 85 -4.65 -8.03 -2.21
C LEU A 85 -5.39 -7.67 -3.50
N TYR A 86 -4.67 -7.17 -4.50
CA TYR A 86 -5.27 -6.84 -5.79
C TYR A 86 -5.86 -8.07 -6.47
N ARG A 87 -5.16 -9.22 -6.39
CA ARG A 87 -5.62 -10.48 -6.95
C ARG A 87 -6.86 -11.03 -6.25
N ALA A 88 -6.99 -10.76 -4.94
CA ALA A 88 -8.16 -11.09 -4.13
C ALA A 88 -9.36 -10.13 -4.33
N GLY A 89 -9.27 -9.20 -5.28
CA GLY A 89 -10.32 -8.22 -5.54
C GLY A 89 -10.32 -7.02 -4.58
N GLY A 90 -9.28 -6.87 -3.76
CA GLY A 90 -9.15 -5.83 -2.76
C GLY A 90 -9.73 -6.22 -1.40
N VAL A 91 -9.77 -5.24 -0.51
CA VAL A 91 -10.33 -5.35 0.84
C VAL A 91 -11.84 -5.16 0.78
N SER A 92 -12.60 -5.90 1.58
CA SER A 92 -14.07 -5.76 1.69
C SER A 92 -14.45 -4.45 2.40
N ASP A 93 -15.76 -4.12 2.39
CA ASP A 93 -16.28 -2.89 3.03
C ASP A 93 -16.00 -2.79 4.53
N ILE A 94 -15.78 -3.92 5.19
CA ILE A 94 -15.46 -3.98 6.62
C ILE A 94 -13.99 -4.32 6.89
N GLY A 95 -13.19 -4.52 5.87
CA GLY A 95 -11.78 -4.86 6.00
C GLY A 95 -10.88 -3.65 6.26
N SER A 96 -9.82 -3.89 7.03
CA SER A 96 -8.83 -2.87 7.34
C SER A 96 -7.79 -2.74 6.23
N LEU A 97 -7.61 -1.52 5.73
CA LEU A 97 -6.48 -1.12 4.87
C LEU A 97 -5.24 -0.70 5.68
N ARG A 98 -5.39 -0.58 7.01
CA ARG A 98 -4.36 -0.04 7.91
C ARG A 98 -3.68 -1.11 8.77
N ASN A 99 -4.19 -2.36 8.72
CA ASN A 99 -3.73 -3.46 9.56
C ASN A 99 -3.66 -4.79 8.78
N VAL A 100 -3.20 -4.74 7.53
CA VAL A 100 -2.97 -5.97 6.76
C VAL A 100 -1.77 -6.71 7.32
N GLN A 101 -1.95 -7.97 7.70
CA GLN A 101 -0.93 -8.79 8.34
C GLN A 101 -0.34 -9.79 7.37
N LEU A 102 0.98 -9.91 7.37
CA LEU A 102 1.69 -10.96 6.65
C LEU A 102 2.22 -12.00 7.65
N VAL A 103 1.66 -13.19 7.55
CA VAL A 103 2.02 -14.32 8.41
C VAL A 103 2.86 -15.31 7.62
N ARG A 104 4.04 -15.65 8.14
CA ARG A 104 4.96 -16.63 7.58
C ARG A 104 5.37 -17.63 8.65
N ASN A 105 5.25 -18.93 8.36
CA ASN A 105 5.55 -19.99 9.33
C ASN A 105 4.84 -19.82 10.68
N GLY A 106 3.56 -19.39 10.64
CA GLY A 106 2.73 -19.17 11.83
C GLY A 106 3.08 -17.93 12.65
N LYS A 107 3.98 -17.07 12.18
CA LYS A 107 4.36 -15.83 12.86
C LYS A 107 3.98 -14.61 12.03
N ASN A 108 3.39 -13.60 12.65
CA ASN A 108 3.20 -12.29 12.01
C ASN A 108 4.58 -11.64 11.82
N ILE A 109 5.02 -11.48 10.58
CA ILE A 109 6.31 -10.90 10.22
C ILE A 109 6.22 -9.42 9.87
N ALA A 110 5.03 -8.94 9.49
CA ALA A 110 4.79 -7.54 9.18
C ALA A 110 3.31 -7.18 9.28
N THR A 111 3.06 -5.93 9.62
CA THR A 111 1.76 -5.27 9.53
C THR A 111 1.88 -4.12 8.55
N ILE A 112 1.10 -4.19 7.47
CA ILE A 112 1.16 -3.27 6.34
C ILE A 112 0.02 -2.26 6.44
N ASP A 113 0.37 -0.97 6.33
CA ASP A 113 -0.58 0.14 6.23
C ASP A 113 -0.68 0.60 4.77
N VAL A 114 -1.72 0.17 4.08
CA VAL A 114 -1.93 0.46 2.66
C VAL A 114 -2.11 1.96 2.40
N TYR A 115 -2.55 2.74 3.41
CA TYR A 115 -2.64 4.21 3.29
C TYR A 115 -1.27 4.87 3.05
N GLN A 116 -0.17 4.31 3.57
CA GLN A 116 1.16 4.83 3.28
C GLN A 116 1.48 4.75 1.78
N PHE A 117 1.03 3.68 1.14
CA PHE A 117 1.16 3.53 -0.31
C PHE A 117 0.20 4.46 -1.07
N ILE A 118 -1.11 4.40 -0.77
CA ILE A 118 -2.15 5.14 -1.52
C ILE A 118 -2.01 6.66 -1.35
N MET A 119 -1.72 7.13 -0.13
CA MET A 119 -1.70 8.56 0.19
C MET A 119 -0.33 9.21 0.01
N LYS A 120 0.76 8.44 0.17
CA LYS A 120 2.14 8.98 0.19
C LYS A 120 3.06 8.36 -0.86
N GLY A 121 2.61 7.33 -1.61
CA GLY A 121 3.43 6.61 -2.58
C GLY A 121 4.57 5.80 -1.94
N ASN A 122 4.51 5.53 -0.62
CA ASN A 122 5.53 4.78 0.07
C ASN A 122 5.32 3.27 -0.14
N ILE A 123 6.28 2.61 -0.78
CA ILE A 123 6.27 1.17 -1.09
C ILE A 123 7.18 0.34 -0.17
N GLN A 124 7.79 0.96 0.85
CA GLN A 124 8.76 0.26 1.71
C GLN A 124 8.14 -0.90 2.48
N ASP A 125 6.84 -0.80 2.78
CA ASP A 125 6.10 -1.84 3.50
C ASP A 125 5.52 -2.91 2.55
N ASP A 126 5.71 -2.78 1.22
CA ASP A 126 5.22 -3.76 0.24
C ASP A 126 6.17 -4.96 0.13
N ILE A 127 6.02 -5.89 1.04
CA ILE A 127 6.92 -7.03 1.23
C ILE A 127 6.68 -8.09 0.17
N ARG A 128 7.79 -8.65 -0.36
CA ARG A 128 7.75 -9.80 -1.27
C ARG A 128 7.26 -11.05 -0.57
N LEU A 129 6.33 -11.73 -1.23
CA LEU A 129 5.73 -12.96 -0.75
C LEU A 129 6.64 -14.17 -0.99
N GLN A 130 6.47 -15.19 -0.15
CA GLN A 130 7.11 -16.48 -0.26
C GLN A 130 6.06 -17.61 -0.29
N GLU A 131 6.50 -18.80 -0.68
CA GLU A 131 5.67 -20.01 -0.69
C GLU A 131 5.07 -20.27 0.70
N GLY A 132 3.74 -20.47 0.75
CA GLY A 132 3.02 -20.74 1.99
C GLY A 132 2.71 -19.52 2.86
N ASP A 133 3.00 -18.29 2.41
CA ASP A 133 2.63 -17.07 3.14
C ASP A 133 1.11 -16.94 3.26
N VAL A 134 0.66 -16.34 4.33
CA VAL A 134 -0.73 -16.00 4.59
C VAL A 134 -0.87 -14.49 4.76
N VAL A 135 -1.66 -13.86 3.90
CA VAL A 135 -2.06 -12.45 4.03
C VAL A 135 -3.42 -12.41 4.72
N ILE A 136 -3.50 -11.77 5.87
CA ILE A 136 -4.73 -11.68 6.68
C ILE A 136 -5.18 -10.22 6.74
N VAL A 137 -6.42 -9.98 6.37
CA VAL A 137 -7.06 -8.67 6.49
C VAL A 137 -8.09 -8.73 7.61
N PRO A 138 -7.86 -8.13 8.77
CA PRO A 138 -8.86 -8.03 9.83
C PRO A 138 -9.92 -6.98 9.50
N ALA A 139 -10.99 -6.92 10.29
CA ALA A 139 -11.93 -5.82 10.25
C ALA A 139 -11.28 -4.51 10.74
N TYR A 140 -11.78 -3.36 10.24
CA TYR A 140 -11.32 -2.04 10.69
C TYR A 140 -11.74 -1.76 12.15
N ASP A 141 -10.93 -0.96 12.85
CA ASP A 141 -11.24 -0.50 14.22
C ASP A 141 -12.04 0.81 14.24
N VAL A 142 -11.61 1.80 13.48
CA VAL A 142 -12.16 3.15 13.47
C VAL A 142 -12.45 3.59 12.05
N LEU A 143 -13.72 3.75 11.72
CA LEU A 143 -14.18 4.28 10.44
C LEU A 143 -14.91 5.61 10.68
N VAL A 144 -14.47 6.67 10.01
CA VAL A 144 -14.98 8.04 10.14
C VAL A 144 -15.48 8.53 8.79
N LYS A 145 -16.66 9.14 8.76
CA LYS A 145 -17.18 9.82 7.57
C LYS A 145 -16.81 11.30 7.62
N ILE A 146 -16.31 11.83 6.50
CA ILE A 146 -16.21 13.27 6.28
C ILE A 146 -17.03 13.66 5.06
N ASP A 147 -17.75 14.78 5.17
CA ASP A 147 -18.76 15.23 4.22
C ASP A 147 -18.72 16.76 4.04
N GLY A 148 -19.51 17.27 3.08
CA GLY A 148 -19.59 18.70 2.79
C GLY A 148 -18.42 19.21 1.95
N LYS A 149 -17.89 20.39 2.29
CA LYS A 149 -16.92 21.15 1.50
C LYS A 149 -15.47 20.68 1.65
N VAL A 150 -15.23 19.41 1.35
CA VAL A 150 -13.90 18.79 1.28
C VAL A 150 -13.69 18.18 -0.10
N LYS A 151 -12.44 18.08 -0.55
CA LYS A 151 -12.12 17.60 -1.90
C LYS A 151 -12.49 16.13 -2.13
N ARG A 152 -12.49 15.31 -1.10
CA ARG A 152 -12.85 13.88 -1.14
C ARG A 152 -13.82 13.53 0.00
N PRO A 153 -15.12 13.81 -0.16
CA PRO A 153 -16.12 13.43 0.83
C PRO A 153 -16.35 11.91 0.77
N MET A 154 -15.87 11.20 1.78
CA MET A 154 -16.00 9.74 1.88
C MET A 154 -15.73 9.24 3.30
N ARG A 155 -15.71 7.92 3.47
CA ARG A 155 -15.29 7.29 4.72
C ARG A 155 -13.80 7.00 4.69
N PHE A 156 -13.11 7.25 5.80
CA PHE A 156 -11.71 6.95 5.99
C PHE A 156 -11.51 6.09 7.23
N GLU A 157 -10.66 5.08 7.08
CA GLU A 157 -10.18 4.33 8.22
C GLU A 157 -9.11 5.14 8.97
N MET A 158 -9.31 5.30 10.27
CA MET A 158 -8.42 6.08 11.14
C MET A 158 -7.74 5.16 12.17
N LYS A 159 -6.55 5.53 12.62
CA LYS A 159 -5.95 4.95 13.83
C LYS A 159 -6.46 5.67 15.06
N LYS A 160 -6.47 4.98 16.20
CA LYS A 160 -7.05 5.51 17.48
C LYS A 160 -6.45 6.82 17.96
N ASP A 161 -5.22 7.12 17.55
CA ASP A 161 -4.47 8.31 17.92
C ASP A 161 -4.49 9.42 16.86
N GLU A 162 -5.09 9.17 15.72
CA GLU A 162 -5.17 10.15 14.64
C GLU A 162 -6.25 11.22 14.92
N SER A 163 -5.96 12.43 14.46
CA SER A 163 -6.74 13.63 14.75
C SER A 163 -7.63 14.03 13.57
N LEU A 164 -8.51 14.99 13.83
CA LEU A 164 -9.34 15.63 12.80
C LEU A 164 -8.48 16.27 11.69
N SER A 165 -7.31 16.85 12.04
CA SER A 165 -6.36 17.36 11.05
C SER A 165 -5.87 16.28 10.10
N THR A 166 -5.61 15.07 10.62
CA THR A 166 -5.23 13.92 9.78
C THR A 166 -6.36 13.51 8.84
N LEU A 167 -7.60 13.47 9.32
CA LEU A 167 -8.77 13.18 8.49
C LEU A 167 -8.94 14.20 7.36
N ILE A 168 -8.79 15.49 7.65
CA ILE A 168 -8.82 16.56 6.64
C ILE A 168 -7.74 16.34 5.58
N SER A 169 -6.54 15.94 6.00
CA SER A 169 -5.44 15.60 5.08
C SER A 169 -5.80 14.43 4.17
N TYR A 170 -6.42 13.37 4.69
CA TYR A 170 -6.90 12.24 3.89
C TYR A 170 -8.00 12.66 2.91
N ALA A 171 -8.87 13.56 3.31
CA ALA A 171 -9.89 14.15 2.44
C ALA A 171 -9.31 15.10 1.36
N GLY A 172 -7.99 15.32 1.34
CA GLY A 172 -7.31 16.19 0.38
C GLY A 172 -7.43 17.68 0.69
N GLY A 173 -7.89 18.04 1.89
CA GLY A 173 -8.16 19.39 2.31
C GLY A 173 -9.55 19.89 1.91
N PHE A 174 -9.75 21.18 2.08
CA PHE A 174 -11.01 21.86 1.85
C PHE A 174 -11.21 22.31 0.40
N GLU A 175 -12.47 22.46 -0.02
CA GLU A 175 -12.84 23.22 -1.21
C GLU A 175 -12.65 24.73 -0.97
N ALA A 176 -12.66 25.53 -2.05
CA ALA A 176 -12.40 26.95 -2.00
C ALA A 176 -13.47 27.75 -1.22
N ASP A 177 -14.72 27.27 -1.22
CA ASP A 177 -15.85 27.88 -0.55
C ASP A 177 -16.19 27.22 0.81
N ALA A 178 -15.26 26.44 1.36
CA ALA A 178 -15.42 25.82 2.66
C ALA A 178 -15.26 26.83 3.81
N TYR A 179 -16.09 26.70 4.84
CA TYR A 179 -15.89 27.37 6.11
C TYR A 179 -14.90 26.60 6.97
N THR A 180 -13.66 27.06 7.02
CA THR A 180 -12.54 26.35 7.63
C THR A 180 -12.31 26.66 9.11
N ARG A 181 -13.03 27.62 9.70
CA ARG A 181 -12.83 28.03 11.09
C ARG A 181 -13.37 27.05 12.11
N SER A 182 -14.33 26.23 11.71
CA SER A 182 -14.83 25.15 12.55
C SER A 182 -15.47 24.06 11.69
N LEU A 183 -15.45 22.84 12.22
CA LEU A 183 -16.13 21.67 11.66
C LEU A 183 -17.15 21.17 12.66
N ARG A 184 -18.26 20.67 12.14
CA ARG A 184 -19.26 19.97 12.93
C ARG A 184 -18.94 18.48 12.97
N VAL A 185 -18.85 17.93 14.17
CA VAL A 185 -18.62 16.51 14.39
C VAL A 185 -19.81 15.93 15.13
N VAL A 186 -20.49 14.98 14.51
CA VAL A 186 -21.57 14.20 15.14
C VAL A 186 -20.97 12.89 15.61
N ARG A 187 -21.08 12.61 16.91
CA ARG A 187 -20.53 11.44 17.59
C ARG A 187 -21.63 10.68 18.31
N GLN A 188 -21.52 9.36 18.31
CA GLN A 188 -22.39 8.50 19.11
C GLN A 188 -21.73 8.18 20.44
N ASN A 189 -22.44 8.32 21.56
CA ASN A 189 -21.95 7.99 22.89
C ASN A 189 -22.53 6.66 23.45
N GLY A 190 -23.27 5.92 22.61
CA GLY A 190 -23.92 4.66 22.97
C GLY A 190 -25.39 4.80 23.41
N GLN A 191 -25.84 6.00 23.68
CA GLN A 191 -27.23 6.31 24.06
C GLN A 191 -27.86 7.35 23.15
N GLU A 192 -27.08 8.35 22.75
CA GLU A 192 -27.55 9.51 21.97
C GLU A 192 -26.47 10.04 21.05
N TYR A 193 -26.83 11.00 20.20
CA TYR A 193 -25.91 11.73 19.35
C TYR A 193 -25.43 13.01 20.03
N GLU A 194 -24.15 13.20 20.08
CA GLU A 194 -23.49 14.39 20.56
C GLU A 194 -23.00 15.22 19.35
N VAL A 195 -23.30 16.51 19.32
CA VAL A 195 -22.86 17.42 18.27
C VAL A 195 -21.77 18.34 18.83
N ASN A 196 -20.57 18.19 18.30
CA ASN A 196 -19.41 18.98 18.69
C ASN A 196 -19.04 19.96 17.56
N THR A 197 -18.85 21.23 17.90
CA THR A 197 -18.26 22.22 17.00
C THR A 197 -16.77 22.37 17.35
N VAL A 198 -15.92 21.78 16.52
CA VAL A 198 -14.46 21.79 16.72
C VAL A 198 -13.88 22.97 15.98
N LYS A 199 -13.12 23.84 16.67
CA LYS A 199 -12.46 25.00 16.06
C LYS A 199 -11.16 24.59 15.36
N ASP A 200 -10.72 25.42 14.42
CA ASP A 200 -9.50 25.19 13.63
C ASP A 200 -8.25 24.98 14.50
N LEU A 201 -8.15 25.70 15.63
CA LEU A 201 -7.05 25.55 16.59
C LEU A 201 -6.99 24.17 17.24
N ASP A 202 -8.13 23.47 17.32
CA ASP A 202 -8.26 22.19 18.00
C ASP A 202 -8.19 20.98 17.04
N TYR A 203 -8.11 21.19 15.73
CA TYR A 203 -8.10 20.10 14.73
C TYR A 203 -6.98 19.09 14.95
N SER A 204 -5.81 19.53 15.39
CA SER A 204 -4.65 18.66 15.61
C SER A 204 -4.74 17.82 16.88
N VAL A 205 -5.52 18.25 17.86
CA VAL A 205 -5.67 17.57 19.15
C VAL A 205 -6.97 16.78 19.28
N TYR A 206 -7.99 17.12 18.48
CA TYR A 206 -9.27 16.44 18.51
C TYR A 206 -9.17 15.03 17.91
N LYS A 207 -9.25 14.01 18.75
CA LYS A 207 -9.14 12.59 18.34
C LYS A 207 -10.45 12.07 17.76
N MET A 208 -10.32 11.38 16.63
CA MET A 208 -11.45 10.76 15.96
C MET A 208 -11.85 9.44 16.64
N ARG A 209 -13.13 9.11 16.59
CA ARG A 209 -13.67 7.85 17.11
C ARG A 209 -14.49 7.14 16.04
N ASN A 210 -14.64 5.84 16.22
CA ASN A 210 -15.43 5.04 15.28
C ASN A 210 -16.88 5.56 15.19
N GLY A 211 -17.37 5.71 13.97
CA GLY A 211 -18.71 6.22 13.70
C GLY A 211 -18.86 7.73 13.69
N ASP A 212 -17.79 8.51 13.94
CA ASP A 212 -17.84 9.98 13.83
C ASP A 212 -18.23 10.40 12.41
N VAL A 213 -19.10 11.41 12.32
CA VAL A 213 -19.48 12.07 11.07
C VAL A 213 -19.06 13.53 11.13
N VAL A 214 -18.10 13.89 10.28
CA VAL A 214 -17.57 15.25 10.18
C VAL A 214 -18.20 15.96 9.00
N THR A 215 -18.65 17.20 9.19
CA THR A 215 -19.22 18.03 8.12
C THR A 215 -18.46 19.35 8.03
N ALA A 216 -17.94 19.64 6.85
CA ALA A 216 -17.38 20.94 6.49
C ALA A 216 -18.48 21.78 5.80
N GLU A 217 -18.93 22.85 6.47
CA GLU A 217 -19.96 23.71 5.93
C GLU A 217 -19.40 24.67 4.86
N ALA A 218 -20.27 25.25 4.03
CA ALA A 218 -19.88 26.30 3.11
C ALA A 218 -19.79 27.66 3.84
N ILE A 219 -19.00 28.59 3.31
CA ILE A 219 -19.06 30.00 3.71
C ILE A 219 -20.45 30.57 3.43
N LEU A 220 -20.83 31.55 4.21
CA LEU A 220 -22.14 32.21 4.01
C LEU A 220 -22.21 32.89 2.64
N ASN A 221 -23.33 32.72 1.93
CA ASN A 221 -23.58 33.37 0.66
C ASN A 221 -23.91 34.87 0.86
N ARG A 222 -22.95 35.62 1.36
CA ARG A 222 -23.04 37.07 1.49
C ARG A 222 -21.72 37.75 1.08
N PHE A 223 -21.85 38.91 0.52
CA PHE A 223 -20.70 39.68 0.05
C PHE A 223 -20.32 40.77 1.07
N ILE A 224 -19.03 40.89 1.37
CA ILE A 224 -18.47 42.03 2.07
C ILE A 224 -18.14 43.06 0.99
N ASN A 225 -18.50 44.32 1.21
CA ASN A 225 -18.26 45.47 0.30
C ASN A 225 -18.96 45.34 -1.07
N LYS A 226 -20.08 44.62 -1.17
CA LYS A 226 -20.91 44.62 -2.37
C LYS A 226 -21.73 45.92 -2.40
N LEU A 227 -21.59 46.68 -3.47
CA LEU A 227 -22.48 47.79 -3.82
C LEU A 227 -23.43 47.28 -4.91
N GLU A 228 -24.74 47.44 -4.73
CA GLU A 228 -25.76 47.07 -5.72
C GLU A 228 -26.56 48.36 -6.06
N ILE A 229 -26.51 48.72 -7.36
CA ILE A 229 -27.30 49.84 -7.89
C ILE A 229 -28.53 49.23 -8.55
N ARG A 230 -29.72 49.55 -8.07
CA ARG A 230 -31.02 49.16 -8.67
C ARG A 230 -31.68 50.42 -9.19
N GLY A 231 -32.08 50.43 -10.44
CA GLY A 231 -32.78 51.50 -11.09
C GLY A 231 -32.58 51.50 -12.59
N ALA A 232 -33.32 52.34 -13.31
CA ALA A 232 -33.05 52.58 -14.73
C ALA A 232 -31.80 53.47 -14.82
N VAL A 233 -30.70 52.91 -15.36
CA VAL A 233 -29.44 53.61 -15.67
C VAL A 233 -29.40 53.86 -17.15
#